data_3659d8a00147b08c076b719fe7f4ccba
#
_entry.id   3659d8a00147b08c076b719fe7f4ccba
#
_cell.length_a   1.000
_cell.length_b   1.000
_cell.length_c   1.000
_cell.angle_alpha   90.00
_cell.angle_beta   90.00
_cell.angle_gamma   90.00
#
_symmetry.space_group_name_H-M   'P 1'
#
loop_
_entity.id
_entity.type
_entity.pdbx_description
1 polymer ?
#
loop_
_entity_poly.entity_id
_entity_poly.type
_entity_poly.pdbx_seq_one_letter_code
_entity_poly.pdbx_strand_id
1 'polypeptide(L)'
;MIRQGLKKAKQRRFAASYLILYIEAKRRCFAFFITKKEEDKSMTEEIMEVLNGQVFGVWFLIGAALVFWMQAGFAMVEAGFTRAKNTGNIIMKNLMDFCIGTCTFILIGFSLLLGEDMVGLIGKPGFDIFTSYADFDWSNFVFNLVFCATTATIVSGAMAERTKFLSYCIYSGVISALIYPIEAHWIWGGGWLAQMGFHDFAGSCAIHMVGGISALIGAKILGPRIGKFTKDKSGKITKVNAFPGHN
;
A
#
# COMPACT_ATOMS: atom_id res chain seq x y z
N MET A 1 -80.28 -44.54 -0.28
CA MET A 1 -78.89 -44.72 0.10
C MET A 1 -77.92 -44.16 -0.93
N ILE A 2 -78.04 -44.38 -2.23
CA ILE A 2 -77.04 -43.98 -3.27
C ILE A 2 -76.87 -42.44 -3.40
N ARG A 3 -77.95 -41.65 -3.32
CA ARG A 3 -77.84 -40.16 -3.42
C ARG A 3 -77.12 -39.49 -2.26
N GLN A 4 -77.14 -40.05 -1.07
CA GLN A 4 -76.35 -39.49 0.07
C GLN A 4 -74.88 -39.81 -0.03
N GLY A 5 -74.51 -40.98 -0.58
CA GLY A 5 -73.13 -41.33 -0.86
C GLY A 5 -72.41 -40.40 -1.88
N LEU A 6 -73.18 -40.08 -2.97
CA LEU A 6 -72.73 -39.18 -4.01
C LEU A 6 -72.53 -37.72 -3.49
N LYS A 7 -73.39 -37.22 -2.62
CA LYS A 7 -73.21 -35.89 -1.99
C LYS A 7 -72.01 -35.85 -1.09
N LYS A 8 -71.77 -36.89 -0.27
CA LYS A 8 -70.56 -36.97 0.56
C LYS A 8 -69.27 -37.08 -0.25
N ALA A 9 -69.27 -37.83 -1.35
CA ALA A 9 -68.11 -37.95 -2.23
C ALA A 9 -67.75 -36.57 -2.93
N LYS A 10 -68.80 -35.87 -3.39
CA LYS A 10 -68.66 -34.54 -4.01
C LYS A 10 -68.15 -33.51 -2.99
N GLN A 11 -68.62 -33.53 -1.75
CA GLN A 11 -68.09 -32.67 -0.66
C GLN A 11 -66.61 -32.97 -0.30
N ARG A 12 -66.24 -34.24 -0.24
CA ARG A 12 -64.88 -34.66 0.00
C ARG A 12 -63.90 -34.20 -1.11
N ARG A 13 -64.32 -34.33 -2.40
CA ARG A 13 -63.52 -33.82 -3.52
C ARG A 13 -63.38 -32.31 -3.50
N PHE A 14 -64.42 -31.57 -3.13
CA PHE A 14 -64.41 -30.12 -3.01
C PHE A 14 -63.47 -29.67 -1.87
N ALA A 15 -63.56 -30.34 -0.72
CA ALA A 15 -62.65 -30.06 0.40
C ALA A 15 -61.15 -30.37 0.09
N ALA A 16 -60.92 -31.47 -0.64
CA ALA A 16 -59.57 -31.83 -1.09
C ALA A 16 -59.00 -30.80 -2.08
N SER A 17 -59.81 -30.33 -3.04
CA SER A 17 -59.36 -29.26 -3.97
C SER A 17 -59.11 -27.94 -3.27
N TYR A 18 -59.89 -27.56 -2.28
CA TYR A 18 -59.65 -26.38 -1.46
C TYR A 18 -58.37 -26.49 -0.64
N LEU A 19 -58.10 -27.65 -0.08
CA LEU A 19 -56.90 -27.91 0.69
C LEU A 19 -55.65 -27.86 -0.19
N ILE A 20 -55.71 -28.38 -1.39
CA ILE A 20 -54.59 -28.30 -2.36
C ILE A 20 -54.33 -26.85 -2.77
N LEU A 21 -55.39 -26.10 -3.12
CA LEU A 21 -55.22 -24.65 -3.44
C LEU A 21 -54.68 -23.84 -2.27
N TYR A 22 -55.09 -24.12 -1.06
CA TYR A 22 -54.57 -23.45 0.14
C TYR A 22 -53.08 -23.77 0.39
N ILE A 23 -52.68 -25.02 0.21
CA ILE A 23 -51.28 -25.45 0.34
C ILE A 23 -50.42 -24.82 -0.74
N GLU A 24 -50.90 -24.75 -2.00
CA GLU A 24 -50.17 -24.07 -3.08
C GLU A 24 -50.04 -22.56 -2.86
N ALA A 25 -51.10 -21.89 -2.40
CA ALA A 25 -51.07 -20.47 -2.05
C ALA A 25 -50.06 -20.18 -0.92
N LYS A 26 -50.07 -21.04 0.12
CA LYS A 26 -49.04 -20.93 1.21
C LYS A 26 -47.60 -21.16 0.71
N ARG A 27 -47.42 -22.16 -0.17
CA ARG A 27 -46.10 -22.41 -0.78
C ARG A 27 -45.62 -21.23 -1.61
N ARG A 28 -46.45 -20.62 -2.43
CA ARG A 28 -46.14 -19.44 -3.22
C ARG A 28 -45.83 -18.23 -2.35
N CYS A 29 -46.64 -17.99 -1.30
CA CYS A 29 -46.37 -16.92 -0.34
C CYS A 29 -45.05 -17.14 0.39
N PHE A 30 -44.75 -18.34 0.84
CA PHE A 30 -43.53 -18.67 1.52
C PHE A 30 -42.29 -18.56 0.59
N ALA A 31 -42.41 -19.04 -0.65
CA ALA A 31 -41.38 -18.87 -1.66
C ALA A 31 -41.09 -17.38 -1.95
N PHE A 32 -42.14 -16.56 -2.08
CA PHE A 32 -42.01 -15.11 -2.27
C PHE A 32 -41.31 -14.43 -1.11
N PHE A 33 -41.61 -14.82 0.13
CA PHE A 33 -40.90 -14.25 1.31
C PHE A 33 -39.43 -14.66 1.39
N ILE A 34 -39.09 -15.88 0.98
CA ILE A 34 -37.71 -16.36 0.95
C ILE A 34 -36.92 -15.60 -0.12
N THR A 35 -37.42 -15.52 -1.36
CA THR A 35 -36.75 -14.83 -2.46
C THR A 35 -36.57 -13.36 -2.13
N LYS A 36 -37.55 -12.67 -1.57
CA LYS A 36 -37.46 -11.29 -1.17
C LYS A 36 -36.39 -11.08 -0.06
N LYS A 37 -36.32 -12.03 0.88
CA LYS A 37 -35.27 -11.95 1.97
C LYS A 37 -33.88 -12.18 1.43
N GLU A 38 -33.73 -13.04 0.40
CA GLU A 38 -32.42 -13.26 -0.26
C GLU A 38 -32.04 -12.05 -1.11
N GLU A 39 -32.98 -11.44 -1.83
CA GLU A 39 -32.75 -10.18 -2.57
C GLU A 39 -32.34 -9.01 -1.65
N ASP A 40 -33.06 -8.83 -0.53
CA ASP A 40 -32.76 -7.81 0.47
C ASP A 40 -31.36 -8.03 1.11
N LYS A 41 -30.97 -9.28 1.32
CA LYS A 41 -29.65 -9.64 1.85
C LYS A 41 -28.54 -9.37 0.84
N SER A 42 -28.75 -9.75 -0.42
CA SER A 42 -27.81 -9.50 -1.53
C SER A 42 -27.59 -7.99 -1.74
N MET A 43 -28.67 -7.21 -1.75
CA MET A 43 -28.60 -5.76 -1.87
C MET A 43 -27.85 -5.11 -0.68
N THR A 44 -28.06 -5.62 0.53
CA THR A 44 -27.37 -5.13 1.73
C THR A 44 -25.87 -5.44 1.66
N GLU A 45 -25.49 -6.63 1.21
CA GLU A 45 -24.10 -7.03 1.04
C GLU A 45 -23.39 -6.15 -0.02
N GLU A 46 -24.04 -5.89 -1.16
CA GLU A 46 -23.52 -5.01 -2.21
C GLU A 46 -23.31 -3.57 -1.72
N ILE A 47 -24.29 -3.01 -1.00
CA ILE A 47 -24.18 -1.67 -0.41
C ILE A 47 -23.04 -1.62 0.61
N MET A 48 -22.88 -2.64 1.44
CA MET A 48 -21.80 -2.71 2.42
C MET A 48 -20.45 -2.82 1.74
N GLU A 49 -20.32 -3.53 0.65
CA GLU A 49 -19.07 -3.63 -0.12
C GLU A 49 -18.67 -2.28 -0.72
N VAL A 50 -19.62 -1.58 -1.36
CA VAL A 50 -19.39 -0.23 -1.91
C VAL A 50 -19.02 0.77 -0.81
N LEU A 51 -19.75 0.76 0.32
CA LEU A 51 -19.45 1.65 1.45
C LEU A 51 -18.06 1.37 2.05
N ASN A 52 -17.72 0.11 2.23
CA ASN A 52 -16.42 -0.28 2.73
C ASN A 52 -15.29 0.18 1.77
N GLY A 53 -15.45 -0.02 0.47
CA GLY A 53 -14.49 0.46 -0.53
C GLY A 53 -14.27 1.97 -0.45
N GLN A 54 -15.34 2.75 -0.33
CA GLN A 54 -15.24 4.21 -0.20
C GLN A 54 -14.61 4.65 1.13
N VAL A 55 -14.97 4.02 2.23
CA VAL A 55 -14.38 4.29 3.56
C VAL A 55 -12.89 3.99 3.56
N PHE A 56 -12.48 2.86 2.97
CA PHE A 56 -11.05 2.53 2.82
C PHE A 56 -10.32 3.53 1.93
N GLY A 57 -10.93 3.99 0.85
CA GLY A 57 -10.36 5.04 -0.01
C GLY A 57 -10.07 6.32 0.76
N VAL A 58 -11.03 6.82 1.55
CA VAL A 58 -10.84 7.99 2.42
C VAL A 58 -9.77 7.72 3.48
N TRP A 59 -9.75 6.54 4.09
CA TRP A 59 -8.75 6.15 5.07
C TRP A 59 -7.33 6.15 4.49
N PHE A 60 -7.14 5.60 3.29
CA PHE A 60 -5.86 5.65 2.59
C PHE A 60 -5.41 7.08 2.31
N LEU A 61 -6.31 7.97 1.90
CA LEU A 61 -5.95 9.37 1.65
C LEU A 61 -5.56 10.11 2.94
N ILE A 62 -6.26 9.88 4.04
CA ILE A 62 -5.87 10.42 5.35
C ILE A 62 -4.51 9.86 5.78
N GLY A 63 -4.31 8.55 5.67
CA GLY A 63 -3.03 7.91 5.95
C GLY A 63 -1.90 8.46 5.07
N ALA A 64 -2.16 8.62 3.77
CA ALA A 64 -1.20 9.21 2.84
C ALA A 64 -0.82 10.64 3.23
N ALA A 65 -1.77 11.47 3.62
CA ALA A 65 -1.48 12.82 4.10
C ALA A 65 -0.59 12.81 5.34
N LEU A 66 -0.86 11.95 6.32
CA LEU A 66 -0.04 11.81 7.52
C LEU A 66 1.37 11.30 7.20
N VAL A 67 1.51 10.33 6.31
CA VAL A 67 2.82 9.82 5.86
C VAL A 67 3.56 10.87 5.04
N PHE A 68 2.87 11.67 4.22
CA PHE A 68 3.48 12.79 3.51
C PHE A 68 4.13 13.82 4.46
N TRP A 69 3.53 14.08 5.62
CA TRP A 69 4.14 14.92 6.67
C TRP A 69 5.46 14.35 7.19
N MET A 70 5.71 13.05 7.06
CA MET A 70 7.01 12.45 7.41
C MET A 70 8.14 13.01 6.53
N GLN A 71 7.87 13.39 5.27
CA GLN A 71 8.88 14.01 4.41
C GLN A 71 9.39 15.33 5.01
N ALA A 72 8.48 16.16 5.53
CA ALA A 72 8.84 17.37 6.24
C ALA A 72 9.61 17.05 7.54
N GLY A 73 9.19 16.04 8.29
CA GLY A 73 9.87 15.56 9.50
C GLY A 73 11.31 15.12 9.23
N PHE A 74 11.52 14.27 8.21
CA PHE A 74 12.86 13.86 7.79
C PHE A 74 13.71 15.03 7.33
N ALA A 75 13.16 15.94 6.53
CA ALA A 75 13.88 17.13 6.09
C ALA A 75 14.35 18.00 7.28
N MET A 76 13.49 18.16 8.30
CA MET A 76 13.83 18.91 9.52
C MET A 76 14.92 18.22 10.33
N VAL A 77 14.79 16.92 10.59
CA VAL A 77 15.78 16.13 11.36
C VAL A 77 17.12 16.09 10.66
N GLU A 78 17.14 15.80 9.35
CA GLU A 78 18.38 15.77 8.58
C GLU A 78 19.05 17.15 8.50
N ALA A 79 18.27 18.19 8.25
CA ALA A 79 18.79 19.57 8.23
C ALA A 79 19.40 19.93 9.57
N GLY A 80 18.74 19.60 10.69
CA GLY A 80 19.24 19.88 12.03
C GLY A 80 20.53 19.12 12.37
N PHE A 81 20.64 17.85 12.00
CA PHE A 81 21.83 17.02 12.25
C PHE A 81 23.01 17.31 11.33
N THR A 82 22.83 18.08 10.28
CA THR A 82 23.89 18.49 9.37
C THR A 82 24.36 19.92 9.67
N ARG A 83 25.48 20.31 9.09
CA ARG A 83 25.99 21.68 9.26
C ARG A 83 25.11 22.68 8.51
N ALA A 84 24.87 23.87 9.06
CA ALA A 84 23.99 24.90 8.51
C ALA A 84 24.20 25.18 7.01
N LYS A 85 25.47 25.18 6.55
CA LYS A 85 25.81 25.39 5.12
C LYS A 85 25.21 24.36 4.17
N ASN A 86 24.76 23.20 4.67
CA ASN A 86 24.21 22.11 3.86
C ASN A 86 22.70 22.05 3.93
N THR A 87 22.02 22.88 4.72
CA THR A 87 20.58 22.88 4.92
C THR A 87 19.80 22.94 3.60
N GLY A 88 20.16 23.88 2.72
CA GLY A 88 19.50 24.00 1.41
C GLY A 88 19.63 22.75 0.54
N ASN A 89 20.82 22.12 0.56
CA ASN A 89 21.01 20.86 -0.16
C ASN A 89 20.19 19.71 0.44
N ILE A 90 20.09 19.63 1.76
CA ILE A 90 19.27 18.60 2.44
C ILE A 90 17.77 18.76 2.10
N ILE A 91 17.25 19.97 2.20
CA ILE A 91 15.85 20.25 1.87
C ILE A 91 15.58 19.90 0.39
N MET A 92 16.47 20.32 -0.52
CA MET A 92 16.34 20.01 -1.95
C MET A 92 16.36 18.50 -2.21
N LYS A 93 17.21 17.74 -1.53
CA LYS A 93 17.27 16.27 -1.65
C LYS A 93 15.96 15.63 -1.23
N ASN A 94 15.40 15.99 -0.09
CA ASN A 94 14.12 15.46 0.39
C ASN A 94 12.96 15.82 -0.55
N LEU A 95 12.96 17.01 -1.16
CA LEU A 95 11.99 17.38 -2.18
C LEU A 95 12.17 16.51 -3.44
N MET A 96 13.40 16.28 -3.87
CA MET A 96 13.68 15.45 -5.06
C MET A 96 13.33 13.99 -4.86
N ASP A 97 13.41 13.43 -3.64
CA ASP A 97 12.93 12.08 -3.36
C ASP A 97 11.44 11.92 -3.69
N PHE A 98 10.65 12.90 -3.29
CA PHE A 98 9.23 12.88 -3.62
C PHE A 98 8.99 13.07 -5.13
N CYS A 99 9.66 14.03 -5.76
CA CYS A 99 9.49 14.29 -7.20
C CYS A 99 9.94 13.12 -8.08
N ILE A 100 11.14 12.60 -7.83
CA ILE A 100 11.70 11.46 -8.57
C ILE A 100 10.90 10.20 -8.26
N GLY A 101 10.60 9.98 -6.97
CA GLY A 101 9.76 8.87 -6.52
C GLY A 101 8.42 8.86 -7.24
N THR A 102 7.74 10.01 -7.33
CA THR A 102 6.46 10.13 -8.05
C THR A 102 6.60 9.72 -9.51
N CYS A 103 7.58 10.28 -10.23
CA CYS A 103 7.77 9.99 -11.65
C CYS A 103 8.11 8.51 -11.90
N THR A 104 9.00 7.93 -11.11
CA THR A 104 9.43 6.53 -11.32
C THR A 104 8.40 5.53 -10.83
N PHE A 105 7.70 5.84 -9.74
CA PHE A 105 6.66 4.98 -9.18
C PHE A 105 5.42 4.93 -10.06
N ILE A 106 5.01 6.07 -10.66
CA ILE A 106 3.88 6.11 -11.60
C ILE A 106 4.19 5.33 -12.89
N LEU A 107 5.43 5.37 -13.35
CA LEU A 107 5.82 4.71 -14.60
C LEU A 107 5.99 3.20 -14.45
N ILE A 108 6.57 2.73 -13.35
CA ILE A 108 6.97 1.33 -13.20
C ILE A 108 6.66 0.81 -11.80
N GLY A 109 6.94 1.59 -10.75
CA GLY A 109 6.96 1.10 -9.38
C GLY A 109 5.62 0.55 -8.89
N PHE A 110 4.53 1.22 -9.18
CA PHE A 110 3.21 0.79 -8.69
C PHE A 110 2.79 -0.57 -9.24
N SER A 111 3.01 -0.82 -10.53
CA SER A 111 2.70 -2.11 -11.14
C SER A 111 3.61 -3.23 -10.64
N LEU A 112 4.89 -2.94 -10.37
CA LEU A 112 5.78 -3.92 -9.75
C LEU A 112 5.39 -4.26 -8.31
N LEU A 113 4.78 -3.32 -7.60
CA LEU A 113 4.32 -3.51 -6.22
C LEU A 113 2.99 -4.27 -6.15
N LEU A 114 1.96 -3.80 -6.85
CA LEU A 114 0.58 -4.27 -6.71
C LEU A 114 0.02 -4.95 -7.97
N GLY A 115 0.82 -5.12 -9.02
CA GLY A 115 0.44 -5.92 -10.17
C GLY A 115 0.23 -7.39 -9.83
N GLU A 116 -0.39 -8.13 -10.74
CA GLU A 116 -0.57 -9.58 -10.63
C GLU A 116 0.77 -10.28 -10.29
N ASP A 117 0.76 -11.13 -9.27
CA ASP A 117 1.98 -11.76 -8.79
C ASP A 117 2.65 -12.63 -9.86
N MET A 118 3.93 -12.39 -10.09
CA MET A 118 4.80 -13.21 -10.93
C MET A 118 5.79 -14.01 -10.07
N VAL A 119 5.48 -15.27 -9.86
CA VAL A 119 6.39 -16.25 -9.20
C VAL A 119 6.71 -15.89 -7.73
N GLY A 120 5.89 -15.09 -7.08
CA GLY A 120 6.11 -14.63 -5.71
C GLY A 120 7.18 -13.55 -5.55
N LEU A 121 7.75 -13.02 -6.65
CA LEU A 121 8.90 -12.12 -6.60
C LEU A 121 8.60 -10.69 -7.00
N ILE A 122 7.77 -10.48 -8.01
CA ILE A 122 7.45 -9.15 -8.55
C ILE A 122 6.00 -9.13 -9.03
N GLY A 123 5.37 -7.96 -8.98
CA GLY A 123 4.12 -7.73 -9.69
C GLY A 123 4.37 -7.60 -11.20
N LYS A 124 3.41 -8.04 -11.99
CA LYS A 124 3.45 -7.94 -13.45
C LYS A 124 3.53 -6.47 -13.88
N PRO A 125 4.56 -6.07 -14.62
CA PRO A 125 4.64 -4.72 -15.14
C PRO A 125 3.43 -4.40 -16.01
N GLY A 126 2.78 -3.27 -15.76
CA GLY A 126 1.59 -2.82 -16.47
C GLY A 126 1.54 -1.30 -16.54
N PHE A 127 0.66 -0.80 -17.38
CA PHE A 127 0.41 0.63 -17.56
C PHE A 127 -1.05 0.98 -17.26
N ASP A 128 -1.68 0.27 -16.32
CA ASP A 128 -3.11 0.40 -16.00
C ASP A 128 -3.49 1.80 -15.55
N ILE A 129 -2.57 2.50 -14.89
CA ILE A 129 -2.72 3.92 -14.54
C ILE A 129 -2.99 4.82 -15.76
N PHE A 130 -2.53 4.42 -16.94
CA PHE A 130 -2.72 5.16 -18.19
C PHE A 130 -3.85 4.61 -19.06
N THR A 131 -4.18 3.33 -18.92
CA THR A 131 -5.16 2.64 -19.77
C THR A 131 -6.54 2.53 -19.12
N SER A 132 -6.61 2.50 -17.78
CA SER A 132 -7.84 2.34 -17.00
C SER A 132 -8.01 3.47 -15.99
N TYR A 133 -7.76 4.69 -16.39
CA TYR A 133 -7.70 5.88 -15.52
C TYR A 133 -8.95 6.08 -14.66
N ALA A 134 -10.14 5.82 -15.18
CA ALA A 134 -11.40 6.03 -14.49
C ALA A 134 -11.64 5.03 -13.35
N ASP A 135 -11.16 3.81 -13.52
CA ASP A 135 -11.36 2.70 -12.57
C ASP A 135 -10.11 2.43 -11.73
N PHE A 136 -9.09 3.28 -11.85
CA PHE A 136 -7.82 3.12 -11.16
C PHE A 136 -7.95 3.52 -9.68
N ASP A 137 -7.44 2.68 -8.77
CA ASP A 137 -7.45 2.96 -7.32
C ASP A 137 -6.39 4.01 -6.93
N TRP A 138 -6.76 5.28 -7.15
CA TRP A 138 -5.92 6.43 -6.85
C TRP A 138 -5.59 6.57 -5.36
N SER A 139 -6.48 6.14 -4.48
CA SER A 139 -6.27 6.22 -3.04
C SER A 139 -5.14 5.30 -2.59
N ASN A 140 -5.14 4.08 -3.07
CA ASN A 140 -4.11 3.08 -2.83
C ASN A 140 -2.77 3.49 -3.49
N PHE A 141 -2.84 4.02 -4.72
CA PHE A 141 -1.66 4.55 -5.40
C PHE A 141 -0.96 5.64 -4.59
N VAL A 142 -1.69 6.68 -4.16
CA VAL A 142 -1.11 7.80 -3.39
C VAL A 142 -0.57 7.33 -2.05
N PHE A 143 -1.26 6.41 -1.38
CA PHE A 143 -0.79 5.83 -0.13
C PHE A 143 0.55 5.10 -0.28
N ASN A 144 0.71 4.26 -1.30
CA ASN A 144 1.96 3.56 -1.57
C ASN A 144 3.06 4.47 -2.11
N LEU A 145 2.70 5.53 -2.86
CA LEU A 145 3.65 6.53 -3.34
C LEU A 145 4.38 7.24 -2.20
N VAL A 146 3.66 7.66 -1.16
CA VAL A 146 4.30 8.38 -0.04
C VAL A 146 5.21 7.47 0.79
N PHE A 147 4.93 6.18 0.84
CA PHE A 147 5.83 5.19 1.43
C PHE A 147 7.07 4.93 0.57
N CYS A 148 6.91 4.88 -0.74
CA CYS A 148 8.03 4.81 -1.69
C CYS A 148 9.01 5.97 -1.47
N ALA A 149 8.52 7.19 -1.45
CA ALA A 149 9.33 8.38 -1.19
C ALA A 149 10.01 8.33 0.19
N THR A 150 9.32 7.83 1.22
CA THR A 150 9.87 7.67 2.57
C THR A 150 11.04 6.69 2.59
N THR A 151 10.97 5.58 1.87
CA THR A 151 12.07 4.59 1.78
C THR A 151 13.35 5.23 1.22
N ALA A 152 13.23 6.02 0.15
CA ALA A 152 14.36 6.74 -0.42
C ALA A 152 14.93 7.80 0.55
N THR A 153 14.04 8.51 1.27
CA THR A 153 14.41 9.53 2.23
C THR A 153 15.17 8.96 3.45
N ILE A 154 14.83 7.76 3.92
CA ILE A 154 15.56 7.10 5.02
C ILE A 154 17.05 6.95 4.67
N VAL A 155 17.39 6.70 3.42
CA VAL A 155 18.78 6.59 2.95
C VAL A 155 19.47 7.94 2.93
N SER A 156 18.72 9.04 2.75
CA SER A 156 19.24 10.41 2.61
C SER A 156 20.17 10.83 3.77
N GLY A 157 19.76 10.56 5.00
CA GLY A 157 20.56 10.92 6.18
C GLY A 157 21.94 10.27 6.21
N ALA A 158 22.01 8.99 5.80
CA ALA A 158 23.29 8.28 5.69
C ALA A 158 24.19 8.84 4.59
N MET A 159 23.61 9.41 3.53
CA MET A 159 24.34 10.01 2.40
C MET A 159 24.70 11.48 2.64
N ALA A 160 24.15 12.10 3.68
CA ALA A 160 24.30 13.51 3.97
C ALA A 160 25.78 13.92 4.08
N GLU A 161 26.14 15.03 3.43
CA GLU A 161 27.50 15.61 3.39
C GLU A 161 28.59 14.72 2.76
N ARG A 162 28.24 13.66 2.06
CA ARG A 162 29.18 12.69 1.44
C ARG A 162 28.90 12.40 -0.02
N THR A 163 27.72 12.73 -0.52
CA THR A 163 27.25 12.33 -1.86
C THR A 163 27.03 13.57 -2.72
N LYS A 164 27.41 13.49 -3.99
CA LYS A 164 27.03 14.48 -4.99
C LYS A 164 25.54 14.44 -5.24
N PHE A 165 24.93 15.61 -5.48
CA PHE A 165 23.49 15.73 -5.68
C PHE A 165 22.95 14.82 -6.81
N LEU A 166 23.61 14.80 -7.96
CA LEU A 166 23.22 13.96 -9.09
C LEU A 166 23.24 12.45 -8.72
N SER A 167 24.28 11.99 -8.04
CA SER A 167 24.36 10.60 -7.59
C SER A 167 23.25 10.26 -6.60
N TYR A 168 22.83 11.24 -5.80
CA TYR A 168 21.69 11.15 -4.92
C TYR A 168 20.40 10.92 -5.72
N CYS A 169 20.13 11.76 -6.72
CA CYS A 169 18.93 11.62 -7.56
C CYS A 169 18.88 10.26 -8.27
N ILE A 170 20.02 9.76 -8.75
CA ILE A 170 20.08 8.45 -9.41
C ILE A 170 19.69 7.33 -8.45
N TYR A 171 20.26 7.25 -7.26
CA TYR A 171 19.92 6.16 -6.35
C TYR A 171 18.48 6.28 -5.82
N SER A 172 17.99 7.50 -5.59
CA SER A 172 16.59 7.72 -5.21
C SER A 172 15.64 7.17 -6.27
N GLY A 173 15.94 7.43 -7.56
CA GLY A 173 15.19 6.85 -8.67
C GLY A 173 15.25 5.32 -8.70
N VAL A 174 16.41 4.72 -8.45
CA VAL A 174 16.56 3.24 -8.42
C VAL A 174 15.80 2.63 -7.24
N ILE A 175 15.86 3.26 -6.06
CA ILE A 175 15.09 2.80 -4.90
C ILE A 175 13.60 2.84 -5.21
N SER A 176 13.12 3.94 -5.76
CA SER A 176 11.69 4.17 -6.02
C SER A 176 11.14 3.36 -7.19
N ALA A 177 11.98 3.09 -8.21
CA ALA A 177 11.55 2.33 -9.38
C ALA A 177 11.62 0.81 -9.19
N LEU A 178 12.60 0.33 -8.42
CA LEU A 178 12.93 -1.10 -8.38
C LEU A 178 13.00 -1.65 -6.96
N ILE A 179 13.86 -1.10 -6.08
CA ILE A 179 14.17 -1.75 -4.81
C ILE A 179 12.92 -1.81 -3.92
N TYR A 180 12.31 -0.66 -3.64
CA TYR A 180 11.10 -0.60 -2.82
C TYR A 180 9.94 -1.37 -3.44
N PRO A 181 9.57 -1.18 -4.73
CA PRO A 181 8.42 -1.88 -5.29
C PRO A 181 8.55 -3.39 -5.28
N ILE A 182 9.74 -3.92 -5.58
CA ILE A 182 9.99 -5.36 -5.65
C ILE A 182 9.87 -5.99 -4.25
N GLU A 183 10.53 -5.40 -3.26
CA GLU A 183 10.51 -5.99 -1.93
C GLU A 183 9.18 -5.76 -1.20
N ALA A 184 8.52 -4.62 -1.42
CA ALA A 184 7.20 -4.37 -0.89
C ALA A 184 6.14 -5.29 -1.54
N HIS A 185 6.33 -5.72 -2.79
CA HIS A 185 5.52 -6.78 -3.41
C HIS A 185 5.60 -8.10 -2.63
N TRP A 186 6.77 -8.46 -2.12
CA TRP A 186 6.91 -9.69 -1.32
C TRP A 186 6.02 -9.69 -0.09
N ILE A 187 5.70 -8.51 0.45
CA ILE A 187 4.98 -8.32 1.72
C ILE A 187 3.52 -7.92 1.47
N TRP A 188 3.28 -6.93 0.63
CA TRP A 188 1.96 -6.32 0.42
C TRP A 188 1.33 -6.66 -0.94
N GLY A 189 2.14 -7.03 -1.93
CA GLY A 189 1.71 -7.38 -3.28
C GLY A 189 1.32 -8.86 -3.47
N GLY A 190 1.27 -9.64 -2.41
CA GLY A 190 0.95 -11.08 -2.49
C GLY A 190 2.15 -11.98 -2.82
N GLY A 191 3.38 -11.45 -2.75
CA GLY A 191 4.60 -12.20 -3.01
C GLY A 191 4.94 -13.26 -1.94
N TRP A 192 6.12 -13.84 -2.02
CA TRP A 192 6.51 -15.03 -1.27
C TRP A 192 6.45 -14.88 0.26
N LEU A 193 6.77 -13.70 0.81
CA LEU A 193 6.67 -13.46 2.25
C LEU A 193 5.20 -13.43 2.71
N ALA A 194 4.33 -12.77 1.96
CA ALA A 194 2.89 -12.76 2.24
C ALA A 194 2.32 -14.18 2.19
N GLN A 195 2.73 -14.98 1.19
CA GLN A 195 2.31 -16.39 1.05
C GLN A 195 2.77 -17.27 2.22
N MET A 196 3.90 -16.92 2.85
CA MET A 196 4.38 -17.56 4.08
C MET A 196 3.66 -17.08 5.35
N GLY A 197 2.73 -16.12 5.24
CA GLY A 197 2.02 -15.54 6.38
C GLY A 197 2.78 -14.43 7.11
N PHE A 198 3.84 -13.88 6.50
CA PHE A 198 4.51 -12.70 7.05
C PHE A 198 3.59 -11.48 6.95
N HIS A 199 3.54 -10.71 8.03
CA HIS A 199 2.69 -9.52 8.11
C HIS A 199 3.51 -8.31 8.55
N ASP A 200 3.50 -7.27 7.74
CA ASP A 200 4.02 -5.94 8.08
C ASP A 200 2.87 -4.94 8.05
N PHE A 201 2.50 -4.41 9.22
CA PHE A 201 1.34 -3.54 9.35
C PHE A 201 1.57 -2.15 8.74
N ALA A 202 2.73 -1.54 9.02
CA ALA A 202 2.97 -0.12 8.71
C ALA A 202 4.34 0.16 8.06
N GLY A 203 5.01 -0.87 7.55
CA GLY A 203 6.26 -0.69 6.81
C GLY A 203 7.54 -0.76 7.64
N SER A 204 7.51 -1.40 8.80
CA SER A 204 8.74 -1.60 9.59
C SER A 204 9.79 -2.38 8.80
N CYS A 205 9.36 -3.37 8.01
CA CYS A 205 10.20 -4.13 7.11
C CYS A 205 10.28 -3.46 5.73
N ALA A 206 9.13 -3.30 5.08
CA ALA A 206 9.02 -2.82 3.71
C ALA A 206 9.61 -1.40 3.49
N ILE A 207 9.67 -0.58 4.50
CA ILE A 207 10.15 0.80 4.39
C ILE A 207 11.44 1.00 5.20
N HIS A 208 11.35 0.79 6.52
CA HIS A 208 12.42 1.18 7.43
C HIS A 208 13.61 0.22 7.38
N MET A 209 13.39 -1.08 7.34
CA MET A 209 14.49 -2.04 7.25
C MET A 209 15.18 -1.95 5.89
N VAL A 210 14.44 -1.85 4.80
CA VAL A 210 14.99 -1.76 3.43
C VAL A 210 15.73 -0.44 3.25
N GLY A 211 15.16 0.68 3.68
CA GLY A 211 15.85 1.96 3.72
C GLY A 211 17.10 1.91 4.58
N GLY A 212 17.03 1.29 5.76
CA GLY A 212 18.18 1.13 6.67
C GLY A 212 19.31 0.25 6.10
N ILE A 213 18.99 -0.86 5.45
CA ILE A 213 19.97 -1.73 4.77
C ILE A 213 20.63 -0.98 3.61
N SER A 214 19.84 -0.29 2.80
CA SER A 214 20.33 0.53 1.69
C SER A 214 21.26 1.65 2.20
N ALA A 215 20.89 2.30 3.32
CA ALA A 215 21.70 3.30 4.00
C ALA A 215 23.02 2.73 4.51
N LEU A 216 23.01 1.54 5.11
CA LEU A 216 24.21 0.86 5.59
C LEU A 216 25.17 0.54 4.45
N ILE A 217 24.68 -0.01 3.36
CA ILE A 217 25.49 -0.35 2.17
C ILE A 217 26.08 0.94 1.58
N GLY A 218 25.24 1.95 1.35
CA GLY A 218 25.70 3.22 0.83
C GLY A 218 26.72 3.92 1.72
N ALA A 219 26.51 3.93 3.03
CA ALA A 219 27.47 4.47 3.99
C ALA A 219 28.82 3.75 3.98
N LYS A 220 28.78 2.42 3.81
CA LYS A 220 29.99 1.58 3.69
C LYS A 220 30.77 1.90 2.41
N ILE A 221 30.08 2.05 1.30
CA ILE A 221 30.71 2.37 -0.01
C ILE A 221 31.32 3.78 0.01
N LEU A 222 30.59 4.77 0.50
CA LEU A 222 31.05 6.17 0.54
C LEU A 222 32.14 6.43 1.58
N GLY A 223 32.19 5.64 2.63
CA GLY A 223 33.11 5.85 3.74
C GLY A 223 32.73 7.06 4.62
N PRO A 224 33.63 7.48 5.50
CA PRO A 224 33.39 8.60 6.45
C PRO A 224 33.34 9.94 5.74
N ARG A 225 32.68 10.91 6.37
CA ARG A 225 32.71 12.32 5.94
C ARG A 225 34.17 12.86 5.91
N ILE A 226 34.49 13.69 4.92
CA ILE A 226 35.80 14.31 4.79
C ILE A 226 36.14 15.09 6.06
N GLY A 227 37.28 14.80 6.66
CA GLY A 227 37.73 15.44 7.92
C GLY A 227 37.19 14.77 9.18
N LYS A 228 36.41 13.67 9.09
CA LYS A 228 35.92 12.91 10.26
C LYS A 228 37.06 12.34 11.10
N PHE A 229 38.06 11.83 10.43
CA PHE A 229 39.25 11.25 11.06
C PHE A 229 40.51 11.99 10.64
N THR A 230 41.29 12.45 11.62
CA THR A 230 42.65 12.92 11.37
C THR A 230 43.60 11.73 11.47
N LYS A 231 44.45 11.55 10.47
CA LYS A 231 45.42 10.44 10.41
C LYS A 231 46.83 11.01 10.46
N ASP A 232 47.74 10.27 11.05
CA ASP A 232 49.17 10.55 11.00
C ASP A 232 49.79 10.09 9.66
N LYS A 233 51.10 10.31 9.51
CA LYS A 233 51.85 9.88 8.30
C LYS A 233 51.87 8.36 8.09
N SER A 234 51.57 7.59 9.13
CA SER A 234 51.48 6.13 9.07
C SER A 234 50.07 5.62 8.73
N GLY A 235 49.09 6.52 8.56
CA GLY A 235 47.70 6.20 8.28
C GLY A 235 46.87 5.86 9.53
N LYS A 236 47.44 5.90 10.73
CA LYS A 236 46.75 5.65 11.99
C LYS A 236 45.86 6.84 12.38
N ILE A 237 44.63 6.54 12.83
CA ILE A 237 43.69 7.56 13.30
C ILE A 237 44.22 8.14 14.63
N THR A 238 44.52 9.44 14.64
CA THR A 238 44.98 10.18 15.82
C THR A 238 43.88 10.96 16.51
N LYS A 239 42.85 11.37 15.74
CA LYS A 239 41.75 12.18 16.28
C LYS A 239 40.43 11.86 15.50
N VAL A 240 39.32 11.80 16.25
CA VAL A 240 37.99 11.77 15.70
C VAL A 240 37.36 13.15 15.87
N ASN A 241 37.01 13.81 14.78
CA ASN A 241 36.43 15.15 14.79
C ASN A 241 34.89 15.03 14.86
N ALA A 242 34.27 15.85 15.72
CA ALA A 242 32.83 16.00 15.75
C ALA A 242 32.34 16.85 14.57
N PHE A 243 31.18 16.51 14.03
CA PHE A 243 30.42 17.34 13.10
C PHE A 243 29.06 17.63 13.75
N PRO A 244 29.01 18.63 14.65
CA PRO A 244 27.74 18.95 15.31
C PRO A 244 26.73 19.45 14.28
N GLY A 245 25.49 19.09 14.46
CA GLY A 245 24.38 19.73 13.79
C GLY A 245 24.26 21.19 14.21
N HIS A 246 23.44 21.95 13.52
CA HIS A 246 23.24 23.36 13.83
C HIS A 246 21.91 23.61 14.58
N ASN A 247 21.09 22.61 14.71
CA ASN A 247 19.80 22.70 15.43
C ASN A 247 19.42 21.35 16.07
#